data_bac996768b72f605bfae733bae6bb7ba
#
_entry.id   bac996768b72f605bfae733bae6bb7ba
#
_cell.length_a   1.000
_cell.length_b   1.000
_cell.length_c   1.000
_cell.angle_alpha   90.00
_cell.angle_beta   90.00
_cell.angle_gamma   90.00
#
_symmetry.space_group_name_H-M   'P 1'
#
loop_
_entity.id
_entity.type
_entity.pdbx_description
1 polymer ?
#
loop_
_entity_poly.entity_id
_entity_poly.type
_entity_poly.pdbx_seq_one_letter_code
_entity_poly.pdbx_strand_id
1 'polypeptide(L)'
;MNLLKFLSVAASVSAISIASVAAPCDAADKAQIAQGKKLFASVAPACAIRHTLADAGAEGEVGRKLDELKPDAGRVAKATKNGLGNMPPYGERLSSDKVAALARYISFATGAAK
;
A
#
# COMPACT_ATOMS: atom_id res chain seq x y z
N MET A 1 -0.95 -43.23 -65.22
CA MET A 1 -1.30 -43.53 -63.82
C MET A 1 -0.56 -42.61 -62.94
N ASN A 2 -1.23 -41.58 -62.44
CA ASN A 2 -0.60 -40.52 -61.65
C ASN A 2 -0.85 -40.76 -60.20
N LEU A 3 0.23 -41.04 -59.51
CA LEU A 3 0.24 -41.18 -58.05
C LEU A 3 0.32 -39.79 -57.45
N LEU A 4 -0.79 -39.22 -57.00
CA LEU A 4 -0.79 -37.98 -56.25
C LEU A 4 -0.29 -38.27 -54.83
N LYS A 5 0.88 -37.78 -54.57
CA LYS A 5 1.44 -37.71 -53.20
C LYS A 5 0.82 -36.52 -52.51
N PHE A 6 -0.11 -36.76 -51.61
CA PHE A 6 -0.58 -35.75 -50.68
C PHE A 6 0.49 -35.56 -49.59
N LEU A 7 1.22 -34.43 -49.65
CA LEU A 7 2.02 -34.01 -48.54
C LEU A 7 1.10 -33.32 -47.50
N SER A 8 0.85 -34.04 -46.43
CA SER A 8 0.20 -33.45 -45.25
C SER A 8 1.22 -32.60 -44.53
N VAL A 9 1.09 -31.31 -44.66
CA VAL A 9 1.82 -30.37 -43.82
C VAL A 9 1.06 -30.25 -42.48
N ALA A 10 1.59 -30.92 -41.46
CA ALA A 10 1.11 -30.75 -40.11
C ALA A 10 1.62 -29.41 -39.57
N ALA A 11 0.75 -28.42 -39.53
CA ALA A 11 1.05 -27.17 -38.88
C ALA A 11 1.00 -27.37 -37.36
N SER A 12 2.17 -27.48 -36.75
CA SER A 12 2.29 -27.48 -35.29
C SER A 12 2.04 -26.09 -34.77
N VAL A 13 0.87 -25.85 -34.25
CA VAL A 13 0.54 -24.64 -33.53
C VAL A 13 1.17 -24.77 -32.12
N SER A 14 2.34 -24.21 -31.95
CA SER A 14 2.94 -24.06 -30.61
C SER A 14 2.13 -23.03 -29.86
N ALA A 15 1.31 -23.50 -28.94
CA ALA A 15 0.65 -22.64 -27.96
C ALA A 15 1.70 -22.05 -27.02
N ILE A 16 2.05 -20.78 -27.22
CA ILE A 16 2.86 -20.03 -26.27
C ILE A 16 1.95 -19.75 -25.08
N SER A 17 2.10 -20.55 -24.03
CA SER A 17 1.47 -20.25 -22.74
C SER A 17 2.20 -19.04 -22.15
N ILE A 18 1.57 -17.89 -22.26
CA ILE A 18 2.01 -16.69 -21.53
C ILE A 18 1.66 -16.95 -20.07
N ALA A 19 2.63 -17.45 -19.31
CA ALA A 19 2.51 -17.49 -17.88
C ALA A 19 2.42 -16.05 -17.39
N SER A 20 1.23 -15.62 -16.98
CA SER A 20 1.03 -14.37 -16.28
C SER A 20 1.75 -14.49 -14.95
N VAL A 21 2.96 -13.95 -14.87
CA VAL A 21 3.66 -13.80 -13.60
C VAL A 21 2.96 -12.66 -12.88
N ALA A 22 1.99 -12.98 -12.03
CA ALA A 22 1.47 -12.06 -11.06
C ALA A 22 2.66 -11.67 -10.16
N ALA A 23 3.08 -10.39 -10.21
CA ALA A 23 4.05 -9.88 -9.26
C ALA A 23 3.53 -10.19 -7.84
N PRO A 24 4.34 -10.77 -6.93
CA PRO A 24 3.86 -11.06 -5.59
C PRO A 24 3.39 -9.77 -4.95
N CYS A 25 2.08 -9.69 -4.62
CA CYS A 25 1.45 -8.57 -3.93
C CYS A 25 2.24 -8.16 -2.67
N ASP A 26 2.92 -9.13 -2.05
CA ASP A 26 3.72 -8.95 -0.85
C ASP A 26 4.88 -7.98 -1.01
N ALA A 27 5.58 -7.94 -2.15
CA ALA A 27 6.73 -7.05 -2.34
C ALA A 27 6.28 -5.59 -2.49
N ALA A 28 5.23 -5.32 -3.27
CA ALA A 28 4.65 -3.99 -3.44
C ALA A 28 4.01 -3.49 -2.13
N ASP A 29 3.33 -4.37 -1.39
CA ASP A 29 2.72 -4.06 -0.11
C ASP A 29 3.78 -3.73 0.95
N LYS A 30 4.84 -4.51 1.06
CA LYS A 30 5.98 -4.23 1.96
C LYS A 30 6.66 -2.90 1.63
N ALA A 31 6.84 -2.58 0.36
CA ALA A 31 7.42 -1.31 -0.07
C ALA A 31 6.51 -0.12 0.31
N GLN A 32 5.20 -0.26 0.15
CA GLN A 32 4.22 0.74 0.53
C GLN A 32 4.20 0.95 2.05
N ILE A 33 4.22 -0.12 2.84
CA ILE A 33 4.29 -0.07 4.30
C ILE A 33 5.57 0.63 4.75
N ALA A 34 6.73 0.31 4.16
CA ALA A 34 8.00 0.94 4.48
C ALA A 34 8.01 2.44 4.15
N GLN A 35 7.41 2.83 3.03
CA GLN A 35 7.20 4.23 2.67
C GLN A 35 6.32 4.95 3.68
N GLY A 36 5.22 4.34 4.08
CA GLY A 36 4.30 4.87 5.08
C GLY A 36 4.98 5.09 6.43
N LYS A 37 5.83 4.16 6.86
CA LYS A 37 6.63 4.30 8.08
C LYS A 37 7.56 5.51 8.04
N LYS A 38 8.25 5.72 6.93
CA LYS A 38 9.10 6.91 6.74
C LYS A 38 8.28 8.20 6.77
N LEU A 39 7.13 8.22 6.11
CA LEU A 39 6.24 9.38 6.09
C LEU A 39 5.71 9.72 7.49
N PHE A 40 5.37 8.73 8.28
CA PHE A 40 4.90 8.92 9.66
C PHE A 40 5.88 9.74 10.51
N ALA A 41 7.16 9.53 10.32
CA ALA A 41 8.23 10.25 11.02
C ALA A 41 8.64 11.58 10.37
N SER A 42 8.44 11.75 9.07
CA SER A 42 9.04 12.82 8.28
C SER A 42 8.10 13.91 7.78
N VAL A 43 6.79 13.67 7.72
CA VAL A 43 5.84 14.73 7.34
C VAL A 43 5.82 15.87 8.34
N ALA A 44 5.56 17.10 7.90
CA ALA A 44 5.57 18.27 8.78
C ALA A 44 4.15 18.87 8.93
N PRO A 45 3.60 18.94 10.15
CA PRO A 45 4.13 18.42 11.41
C PRO A 45 4.12 16.89 11.46
N ALA A 46 5.14 16.30 12.11
CA ALA A 46 5.28 14.84 12.12
C ALA A 46 4.14 14.14 12.89
N CYS A 47 3.63 13.06 12.33
CA CYS A 47 2.63 12.23 12.99
C CYS A 47 3.17 11.66 14.32
N ALA A 48 4.46 11.31 14.33
CA ALA A 48 5.15 10.71 15.47
C ALA A 48 5.17 11.60 16.73
N ILE A 49 5.17 12.91 16.59
CA ILE A 49 5.12 13.83 17.74
C ILE A 49 3.71 14.04 18.28
N ARG A 50 2.70 13.62 17.54
CA ARG A 50 1.29 13.79 17.89
C ARG A 50 0.63 12.51 18.33
N HIS A 51 1.05 11.37 17.82
CA HIS A 51 0.43 10.06 18.04
C HIS A 51 1.41 9.04 18.57
N THR A 52 0.97 8.27 19.58
CA THR A 52 1.67 7.07 19.99
C THR A 52 1.45 5.98 18.97
N LEU A 53 2.53 5.36 18.52
CA LEU A 53 2.53 4.19 17.64
C LEU A 53 3.78 3.35 17.94
N ALA A 54 3.60 2.18 18.53
CA ALA A 54 4.68 1.33 19.01
C ALA A 54 5.66 0.90 17.91
N ASP A 55 5.13 0.50 16.74
CA ASP A 55 5.95 0.09 15.58
C ASP A 55 6.88 1.19 15.07
N ALA A 56 6.48 2.45 15.21
CA ALA A 56 7.28 3.61 14.84
C ALA A 56 8.17 4.12 15.98
N GLY A 57 8.11 3.55 17.17
CA GLY A 57 8.77 4.09 18.36
C GLY A 57 8.27 5.49 18.73
N ALA A 58 7.05 5.83 18.34
CA ALA A 58 6.46 7.15 18.56
C ALA A 58 5.68 7.20 19.87
N GLU A 59 5.92 8.24 20.65
CA GLU A 59 5.34 8.43 21.98
C GLU A 59 4.51 9.74 22.10
N GLY A 60 4.09 10.30 20.97
CA GLY A 60 3.28 11.52 20.95
C GLY A 60 1.91 11.33 21.62
N GLU A 61 1.53 12.29 22.46
CA GLU A 61 0.30 12.23 23.27
C GLU A 61 -0.72 13.32 22.92
N VAL A 62 -0.47 14.10 21.88
CA VAL A 62 -1.38 15.18 21.46
C VAL A 62 -2.64 14.62 20.82
N GLY A 63 -2.50 13.56 20.00
CA GLY A 63 -3.59 12.86 19.37
C GLY A 63 -3.91 11.53 20.04
N ARG A 64 -4.86 10.78 19.43
CA ARG A 64 -5.22 9.46 19.92
C ARG A 64 -4.06 8.48 19.78
N LYS A 65 -3.95 7.56 20.72
CA LYS A 65 -3.03 6.43 20.62
C LYS A 65 -3.49 5.50 19.51
N LEU A 66 -2.71 5.38 18.45
CA LEU A 66 -3.09 4.63 17.26
C LEU A 66 -3.19 3.12 17.51
N ASP A 67 -2.32 2.58 18.38
CA ASP A 67 -2.36 1.17 18.77
C ASP A 67 -3.67 0.76 19.47
N GLU A 68 -4.28 1.68 20.20
CA GLU A 68 -5.59 1.46 20.84
C GLU A 68 -6.75 1.69 19.87
N LEU A 69 -6.62 2.71 19.01
CA LEU A 69 -7.68 3.09 18.06
C LEU A 69 -7.82 2.07 16.93
N LYS A 70 -6.72 1.48 16.47
CA LYS A 70 -6.65 0.52 15.35
C LYS A 70 -7.48 0.97 14.12
N PRO A 71 -7.18 2.14 13.56
CA PRO A 71 -7.97 2.67 12.47
C PRO A 71 -7.74 1.90 11.18
N ASP A 72 -8.79 1.66 10.42
CA ASP A 72 -8.65 1.13 9.07
C ASP A 72 -8.01 2.16 8.12
N ALA A 73 -7.49 1.69 6.99
CA ALA A 73 -6.76 2.54 6.03
C ALA A 73 -7.64 3.67 5.45
N GLY A 74 -8.92 3.42 5.22
CA GLY A 74 -9.86 4.43 4.73
C GLY A 74 -10.06 5.57 5.72
N ARG A 75 -10.20 5.24 6.99
CA ARG A 75 -10.32 6.22 8.07
C ARG A 75 -9.05 7.05 8.23
N VAL A 76 -7.88 6.42 8.18
CA VAL A 76 -6.58 7.12 8.23
C VAL A 76 -6.42 8.06 7.04
N ALA A 77 -6.69 7.58 5.83
CA ALA A 77 -6.58 8.37 4.61
C ALA A 77 -7.49 9.61 4.65
N LYS A 78 -8.72 9.44 5.09
CA LYS A 78 -9.69 10.54 5.22
C LYS A 78 -9.23 11.58 6.24
N ALA A 79 -8.80 11.15 7.43
CA ALA A 79 -8.30 12.04 8.48
C ALA A 79 -7.01 12.76 8.06
N THR A 80 -6.10 12.06 7.40
CA THR A 80 -4.86 12.65 6.89
C THR A 80 -5.15 13.70 5.81
N LYS A 81 -6.04 13.42 4.90
CA LYS A 81 -6.36 14.29 3.77
C LYS A 81 -7.11 15.54 4.20
N ASN A 82 -8.10 15.39 5.05
CA ASN A 82 -9.05 16.46 5.40
C ASN A 82 -8.80 17.07 6.78
N GLY A 83 -7.94 16.46 7.60
CA GLY A 83 -7.84 16.80 9.01
C GLY A 83 -9.00 16.25 9.83
N LEU A 84 -8.87 16.29 11.14
CA LEU A 84 -9.90 15.88 12.10
C LEU A 84 -9.67 16.58 13.43
N GLY A 85 -10.63 17.40 13.86
CA GLY A 85 -10.46 18.18 15.09
C GLY A 85 -9.21 19.07 15.02
N ASN A 86 -8.31 18.91 15.98
CA ASN A 86 -7.03 19.63 16.01
C ASN A 86 -5.94 19.05 15.09
N MET A 87 -6.22 17.94 14.42
CA MET A 87 -5.32 17.35 13.44
C MET A 87 -5.38 18.16 12.14
N PRO A 88 -4.26 18.72 11.66
CA PRO A 88 -4.26 19.51 10.43
C PRO A 88 -4.44 18.61 9.19
N PRO A 89 -5.00 19.15 8.10
CA PRO A 89 -5.09 18.45 6.84
C PRO A 89 -3.73 18.40 6.13
N TYR A 90 -3.43 17.28 5.50
CA TYR A 90 -2.21 17.07 4.70
C TYR A 90 -2.49 16.89 3.21
N GLY A 91 -3.74 17.02 2.78
CA GLY A 91 -4.15 16.73 1.40
C GLY A 91 -3.47 17.56 0.32
N GLU A 92 -3.02 18.77 0.64
CA GLU A 92 -2.26 19.62 -0.27
C GLU A 92 -0.74 19.36 -0.21
N ARG A 93 -0.26 18.72 0.82
CA ARG A 93 1.17 18.46 1.07
C ARG A 93 1.62 17.07 0.68
N LEU A 94 0.69 16.12 0.68
CA LEU A 94 0.93 14.72 0.38
C LEU A 94 0.14 14.31 -0.86
N SER A 95 0.80 13.67 -1.82
CA SER A 95 0.12 13.04 -2.95
C SER A 95 -0.81 11.92 -2.47
N SER A 96 -1.76 11.54 -3.31
CA SER A 96 -2.68 10.43 -3.03
C SER A 96 -1.95 9.13 -2.73
N ASP A 97 -0.83 8.86 -3.42
CA ASP A 97 -0.01 7.66 -3.19
C ASP A 97 0.68 7.69 -1.83
N LYS A 98 1.17 8.84 -1.41
CA LYS A 98 1.77 9.03 -0.08
C LYS A 98 0.74 8.90 1.04
N VAL A 99 -0.45 9.45 0.86
CA VAL A 99 -1.57 9.28 1.80
C VAL A 99 -1.94 7.80 1.90
N ALA A 100 -2.03 7.10 0.78
CA ALA A 100 -2.32 5.66 0.76
C ALA A 100 -1.23 4.84 1.46
N ALA A 101 0.04 5.17 1.27
CA ALA A 101 1.16 4.50 1.93
C ALA A 101 1.13 4.71 3.45
N LEU A 102 0.89 5.93 3.90
CA LEU A 102 0.74 6.24 5.31
C LEU A 102 -0.44 5.50 5.94
N ALA A 103 -1.59 5.48 5.28
CA ALA A 103 -2.78 4.79 5.73
C ALA A 103 -2.56 3.27 5.81
N ARG A 104 -1.90 2.69 4.80
CA ARG A 104 -1.56 1.26 4.78
C ARG A 104 -0.60 0.89 5.91
N TYR A 105 0.41 1.71 6.15
CA TYR A 105 1.36 1.50 7.25
C TYR A 105 0.65 1.51 8.60
N ILE A 106 -0.13 2.52 8.90
CA ILE A 106 -0.80 2.66 10.21
C ILE A 106 -1.79 1.51 10.45
N SER A 107 -2.59 1.15 9.46
CA SER A 107 -3.53 0.04 9.60
C SER A 107 -2.83 -1.31 9.80
N PHE A 108 -1.70 -1.52 9.14
CA PHE A 108 -0.86 -2.70 9.33
C PHE A 108 -0.19 -2.71 10.71
N ALA A 109 0.50 -1.63 11.09
CA ALA A 109 1.26 -1.51 12.33
C ALA A 109 0.38 -1.67 13.58
N THR A 110 -0.86 -1.23 13.53
CA THR A 110 -1.83 -1.33 14.64
C THR A 110 -2.60 -2.66 14.67
N GLY A 111 -2.44 -3.48 13.63
CA GLY A 111 -3.19 -4.74 13.50
C GLY A 111 -4.65 -4.57 13.02
N ALA A 112 -5.04 -3.39 12.55
CA ALA A 112 -6.35 -3.16 11.95
C ALA A 112 -6.51 -3.87 10.60
N ALA A 113 -5.42 -3.98 9.84
CA ALA A 113 -5.33 -4.77 8.62
C ALA A 113 -4.40 -5.96 8.84
N LYS A 114 -4.84 -7.14 8.39
CA LYS A 114 -4.05 -8.38 8.44
C LYS A 114 -3.34 -8.60 7.12
#